data_b0adc6edbedfe305aac0ee2c7636fc7b
#
_entry.id   b0adc6edbedfe305aac0ee2c7636fc7b
#
_cell.length_a   1.000
_cell.length_b   1.000
_cell.length_c   1.000
_cell.angle_alpha   90.00
_cell.angle_beta   90.00
_cell.angle_gamma   90.00
#
_symmetry.space_group_name_H-M   'P 1'
#
loop_
_entity.id
_entity.type
_entity.pdbx_description
1 polymer ?
#
loop_
_entity_poly.entity_id
_entity_poly.type
_entity_poly.pdbx_seq_one_letter_code
_entity_poly.pdbx_strand_id
1 'polypeptide(L)'
;MKRFLLLTALVALTATMNVAKPTIDRIEPTDWFVGMKNPSLQLMVYGKDIAAVGSVTTDYPGVRIDSIVRLDSPNYLFLYLDLRDAQPGTMTLRFDKTKVDYQLKQREMAGDQRRGFDISDVLYLLMPDRFAQGAGHKPAGEGYARL
;
A
#
# COMPACT_ATOMS: atom_id res chain seq x y z
N MET A 1 -39.73 6.27 42.58
CA MET A 1 -39.50 5.16 41.66
C MET A 1 -39.31 5.59 40.21
N LYS A 2 -40.07 6.54 39.65
CA LYS A 2 -39.93 7.00 38.25
C LYS A 2 -38.61 7.72 37.94
N ARG A 3 -37.96 8.38 38.92
CA ARG A 3 -36.67 9.08 38.70
C ARG A 3 -35.45 8.12 38.67
N PHE A 4 -35.54 6.96 39.30
CA PHE A 4 -34.49 5.95 39.26
C PHE A 4 -34.45 5.19 37.91
N LEU A 5 -35.60 4.99 37.25
CA LEU A 5 -35.71 4.37 35.96
C LEU A 5 -35.12 5.24 34.82
N LEU A 6 -35.17 6.55 34.95
CA LEU A 6 -34.59 7.49 33.97
C LEU A 6 -33.06 7.54 34.04
N LEU A 7 -32.46 7.36 35.23
CA LEU A 7 -31.00 7.31 35.39
C LEU A 7 -30.40 6.03 34.82
N THR A 8 -31.08 4.90 34.95
CA THR A 8 -30.63 3.63 34.41
C THR A 8 -30.70 3.57 32.87
N ALA A 9 -31.67 4.26 32.26
CA ALA A 9 -31.79 4.36 30.81
C ALA A 9 -30.67 5.24 30.17
N LEU A 10 -30.18 6.26 30.91
CA LEU A 10 -29.11 7.12 30.39
C LEU A 10 -27.72 6.47 30.45
N VAL A 11 -27.49 5.51 31.36
CA VAL A 11 -26.22 4.76 31.47
C VAL A 11 -26.10 3.66 30.38
N ALA A 12 -27.23 3.16 29.89
CA ALA A 12 -27.23 2.13 28.86
C ALA A 12 -26.92 2.67 27.44
N LEU A 13 -26.93 3.98 27.23
CA LEU A 13 -26.71 4.60 25.91
C LEU A 13 -25.24 4.94 25.60
N THR A 14 -24.32 4.69 26.53
CA THR A 14 -22.88 4.76 26.26
C THR A 14 -22.35 3.40 25.78
N ALA A 15 -23.02 2.77 24.83
CA ALA A 15 -22.42 1.69 24.06
C ALA A 15 -21.22 2.30 23.31
N THR A 16 -20.04 2.19 23.89
CA THR A 16 -18.79 2.51 23.22
C THR A 16 -18.73 1.69 21.95
N MET A 17 -18.96 2.31 20.81
CA MET A 17 -18.65 1.70 19.52
C MET A 17 -17.17 1.36 19.56
N ASN A 18 -16.86 0.09 19.76
CA ASN A 18 -15.52 -0.45 19.61
C ASN A 18 -15.22 -0.39 18.11
N VAL A 19 -14.78 0.78 17.63
CA VAL A 19 -14.27 0.90 16.26
C VAL A 19 -13.02 0.03 16.22
N ALA A 20 -13.11 -1.05 15.46
CA ALA A 20 -11.99 -1.97 15.27
C ALA A 20 -10.77 -1.14 14.84
N LYS A 21 -9.63 -1.35 15.50
CA LYS A 21 -8.41 -0.63 15.18
C LYS A 21 -7.99 -0.97 13.75
N PRO A 22 -7.76 0.01 12.87
CA PRO A 22 -7.28 -0.24 11.52
C PRO A 22 -5.99 -1.07 11.53
N THR A 23 -5.89 -2.04 10.62
CA THR A 23 -4.65 -2.81 10.41
C THR A 23 -3.97 -2.36 9.13
N ILE A 24 -2.68 -2.61 9.03
CA ILE A 24 -1.90 -2.43 7.82
C ILE A 24 -1.28 -3.78 7.49
N ASP A 25 -1.75 -4.39 6.43
CA ASP A 25 -1.33 -5.73 6.03
C ASP A 25 -0.27 -5.64 4.93
N ARG A 26 -0.34 -4.58 4.07
CA ARG A 26 0.54 -4.42 2.92
C ARG A 26 0.64 -2.96 2.48
N ILE A 27 1.84 -2.56 2.05
CA ILE A 27 2.10 -1.30 1.35
C ILE A 27 2.74 -1.63 0.01
N GLU A 28 2.23 -1.03 -1.06
CA GLU A 28 2.73 -1.24 -2.42
C GLU A 28 3.03 0.11 -3.12
N PRO A 29 4.16 0.19 -3.82
CA PRO A 29 5.24 -0.79 -3.92
C PRO A 29 5.91 -1.02 -2.57
N THR A 30 6.58 -2.16 -2.37
CA THR A 30 7.19 -2.54 -1.08
C THR A 30 8.40 -1.69 -0.70
N ASP A 31 9.02 -1.06 -1.67
CA ASP A 31 10.14 -0.12 -1.54
C ASP A 31 10.18 0.80 -2.77
N TRP A 32 10.96 1.88 -2.69
CA TRP A 32 11.12 2.78 -3.81
C TRP A 32 12.52 3.39 -3.88
N PHE A 33 12.80 4.11 -4.97
CA PHE A 33 14.09 4.74 -5.21
C PHE A 33 14.00 6.26 -5.12
N VAL A 34 14.98 6.87 -4.48
CA VAL A 34 15.18 8.33 -4.52
C VAL A 34 15.92 8.76 -5.79
N GLY A 35 15.90 10.06 -6.09
CA GLY A 35 16.57 10.62 -7.26
C GLY A 35 15.93 10.24 -8.59
N MET A 36 14.65 9.91 -8.60
CA MET A 36 13.88 9.68 -9.83
C MET A 36 13.58 11.01 -10.53
N LYS A 37 13.54 10.99 -11.88
CA LYS A 37 13.14 12.18 -12.68
C LYS A 37 11.74 12.69 -12.29
N ASN A 38 10.82 11.76 -12.03
CA ASN A 38 9.54 12.07 -11.39
C ASN A 38 9.67 11.76 -9.90
N PRO A 39 9.66 12.77 -9.01
CA PRO A 39 9.82 12.56 -7.58
C PRO A 39 8.51 12.12 -6.90
N SER A 40 7.40 12.07 -7.60
CA SER A 40 6.11 11.67 -7.03
C SER A 40 6.05 10.16 -6.85
N LEU A 41 5.74 9.72 -5.64
CA LEU A 41 5.50 8.32 -5.29
C LEU A 41 4.07 8.15 -4.83
N GLN A 42 3.36 7.21 -5.44
CA GLN A 42 2.05 6.76 -4.96
C GLN A 42 2.24 5.45 -4.19
N LEU A 43 1.76 5.42 -2.96
CA LEU A 43 1.68 4.20 -2.14
C LEU A 43 0.23 3.77 -2.01
N MET A 44 -0.05 2.51 -2.33
CA MET A 44 -1.29 1.84 -1.96
C MET A 44 -1.09 1.16 -0.61
N VAL A 45 -1.90 1.51 0.36
CA VAL A 45 -1.94 0.88 1.67
C VAL A 45 -3.19 0.01 1.75
N TYR A 46 -3.00 -1.26 2.04
CA TYR A 46 -4.08 -2.24 2.19
C TYR A 46 -4.10 -2.76 3.63
N GLY A 47 -5.30 -2.87 4.17
CA GLY A 47 -5.53 -3.42 5.49
C GLY A 47 -6.98 -3.25 5.92
N LYS A 48 -7.39 -3.96 6.96
CA LYS A 48 -8.77 -3.88 7.44
C LYS A 48 -9.05 -2.47 7.98
N ASP A 49 -10.09 -1.86 7.46
CA ASP A 49 -10.60 -0.53 7.85
C ASP A 49 -9.55 0.59 7.78
N ILE A 50 -8.53 0.45 6.91
CA ILE A 50 -7.41 1.41 6.81
C ILE A 50 -7.88 2.80 6.38
N ALA A 51 -8.98 2.92 5.63
CA ALA A 51 -9.54 4.20 5.23
C ALA A 51 -10.07 5.01 6.42
N ALA A 52 -10.33 4.37 7.58
CA ALA A 52 -10.78 5.04 8.81
C ALA A 52 -9.65 5.72 9.60
N VAL A 53 -8.38 5.55 9.17
CA VAL A 53 -7.23 6.24 9.78
C VAL A 53 -7.45 7.75 9.69
N GLY A 54 -7.34 8.43 10.83
CA GLY A 54 -7.56 9.87 10.93
C GLY A 54 -6.43 10.68 10.32
N SER A 55 -5.19 10.25 10.54
CA SER A 55 -3.99 10.96 10.08
C SER A 55 -2.91 10.00 9.59
N VAL A 56 -2.18 10.46 8.57
CA VAL A 56 -0.93 9.82 8.15
C VAL A 56 0.15 10.88 8.13
N THR A 57 1.27 10.61 8.79
CA THR A 57 2.40 11.54 8.89
C THR A 57 3.72 10.84 8.70
N THR A 58 4.73 11.59 8.30
CA THR A 58 6.14 11.21 8.34
C THR A 58 6.96 12.44 8.74
N ASP A 59 8.05 12.21 9.42
CA ASP A 59 9.06 13.23 9.76
C ASP A 59 10.38 12.98 9.03
N TYR A 60 10.35 12.10 8.01
CA TYR A 60 11.55 11.78 7.24
C TYR A 60 12.01 12.98 6.41
N PRO A 61 13.29 13.40 6.54
CA PRO A 61 13.80 14.57 5.84
C PRO A 61 13.65 14.45 4.33
N GLY A 62 13.17 15.52 3.70
CA GLY A 62 13.01 15.59 2.24
C GLY A 62 11.80 14.83 1.69
N VAL A 63 10.94 14.27 2.55
CA VAL A 63 9.67 13.65 2.15
C VAL A 63 8.50 14.52 2.59
N ARG A 64 7.56 14.75 1.68
CA ARG A 64 6.31 15.44 1.95
C ARG A 64 5.13 14.59 1.52
N ILE A 65 4.09 14.54 2.35
CA ILE A 65 2.80 13.95 1.97
C ILE A 65 1.98 15.02 1.26
N ASP A 66 1.75 14.84 -0.05
CA ASP A 66 0.99 15.78 -0.86
C ASP A 66 -0.52 15.56 -0.72
N SER A 67 -0.95 14.30 -0.70
CA SER A 67 -2.36 13.98 -0.52
C SER A 67 -2.59 12.56 0.01
N ILE A 68 -3.77 12.39 0.60
CA ILE A 68 -4.27 11.11 1.10
C ILE A 68 -5.63 10.90 0.44
N VAL A 69 -5.74 9.85 -0.38
CA VAL A 69 -6.98 9.52 -1.09
C VAL A 69 -7.61 8.26 -0.48
N ARG A 70 -8.86 8.41 -0.05
CA ARG A 70 -9.67 7.32 0.47
C ARG A 70 -10.66 6.88 -0.60
N LEU A 71 -10.77 5.58 -0.81
CA LEU A 71 -11.72 4.99 -1.74
C LEU A 71 -13.03 4.64 -1.03
N ASP A 72 -14.04 4.24 -1.80
CA ASP A 72 -15.29 3.70 -1.27
C ASP A 72 -15.05 2.41 -0.48
N SER A 73 -14.03 1.64 -0.84
CA SER A 73 -13.59 0.49 -0.09
C SER A 73 -12.90 0.90 1.22
N PRO A 74 -13.34 0.43 2.39
CA PRO A 74 -12.72 0.77 3.66
C PRO A 74 -11.30 0.21 3.83
N ASN A 75 -10.89 -0.73 2.98
CA ASN A 75 -9.66 -1.48 3.12
C ASN A 75 -8.49 -0.94 2.28
N TYR A 76 -8.67 0.20 1.61
CA TYR A 76 -7.64 0.82 0.78
C TYR A 76 -7.47 2.30 1.09
N LEU A 77 -6.20 2.72 1.10
CA LEU A 77 -5.78 4.10 1.24
C LEU A 77 -4.63 4.37 0.27
N PHE A 78 -4.68 5.48 -0.44
CA PHE A 78 -3.58 5.92 -1.30
C PHE A 78 -2.90 7.14 -0.71
N LEU A 79 -1.57 7.09 -0.64
CA LEU A 79 -0.72 8.21 -0.25
C LEU A 79 0.05 8.69 -1.46
N TYR A 80 0.08 9.99 -1.66
CA TYR A 80 0.93 10.62 -2.65
C TYR A 80 2.03 11.38 -1.92
N LEU A 81 3.27 11.02 -2.20
CA LEU A 81 4.45 11.56 -1.57
C LEU A 81 5.31 12.30 -2.60
N ASP A 82 5.87 13.43 -2.22
CA ASP A 82 6.96 14.08 -2.94
C ASP A 82 8.29 13.68 -2.29
N LEU A 83 9.18 13.09 -3.09
CA LEU A 83 10.50 12.60 -2.69
C LEU A 83 11.64 13.43 -3.25
N ARG A 84 11.38 14.66 -3.69
CA ARG A 84 12.32 15.51 -4.42
C ARG A 84 13.66 15.68 -3.69
N ASP A 85 13.59 15.91 -2.40
CA ASP A 85 14.75 16.20 -1.56
C ASP A 85 15.10 15.02 -0.63
N ALA A 86 14.42 13.86 -0.84
CA ALA A 86 14.61 12.69 -0.01
C ALA A 86 15.97 12.02 -0.26
N GLN A 87 16.58 11.54 0.81
CA GLN A 87 17.79 10.71 0.77
C GLN A 87 17.43 9.24 0.92
N PRO A 88 18.32 8.29 0.53
CA PRO A 88 18.12 6.88 0.79
C PRO A 88 18.10 6.59 2.29
N GLY A 89 17.24 5.66 2.71
CA GLY A 89 17.13 5.27 4.10
C GLY A 89 15.78 4.66 4.44
N THR A 90 15.53 4.45 5.73
CA THR A 90 14.27 3.92 6.24
C THR A 90 13.37 5.07 6.67
N MET A 91 12.28 5.28 5.95
CA MET A 91 11.24 6.24 6.28
C MET A 91 10.18 5.57 7.17
N THR A 92 9.87 6.19 8.31
CA THR A 92 8.74 5.73 9.13
C THR A 92 7.48 6.50 8.79
N LEU A 93 6.46 5.78 8.31
CA LEU A 93 5.09 6.28 8.14
C LEU A 93 4.29 6.02 9.41
N ARG A 94 3.60 7.04 9.90
CA ARG A 94 2.73 6.95 11.08
C ARG A 94 1.28 7.06 10.66
N PHE A 95 0.52 6.02 10.91
CA PHE A 95 -0.92 5.95 10.69
C PHE A 95 -1.59 6.01 12.08
N ASP A 96 -2.00 7.19 12.50
CA ASP A 96 -2.41 7.48 13.89
C ASP A 96 -1.36 6.97 14.89
N LYS A 97 -1.64 5.85 15.58
CA LYS A 97 -0.74 5.24 16.57
C LYS A 97 0.11 4.09 16.00
N THR A 98 -0.13 3.66 14.76
CA THR A 98 0.60 2.57 14.11
C THR A 98 1.75 3.13 13.30
N LYS A 99 2.93 2.50 13.42
CA LYS A 99 4.13 2.86 12.67
C LYS A 99 4.49 1.74 11.71
N VAL A 100 4.89 2.11 10.49
CA VAL A 100 5.40 1.19 9.48
C VAL A 100 6.64 1.79 8.87
N ASP A 101 7.70 1.00 8.76
CA ASP A 101 8.94 1.39 8.12
C ASP A 101 8.88 1.07 6.64
N TYR A 102 9.32 2.02 5.83
CA TYR A 102 9.33 1.95 4.38
C TYR A 102 10.73 2.29 3.85
N GLN A 103 11.24 1.46 2.92
CA GLN A 103 12.59 1.61 2.41
C GLN A 103 12.66 2.53 1.21
N LEU A 104 13.45 3.59 1.33
CA LEU A 104 13.87 4.44 0.22
C LEU A 104 15.29 4.04 -0.17
N LYS A 105 15.46 3.50 -1.37
CA LYS A 105 16.72 2.95 -1.86
C LYS A 105 17.48 3.95 -2.73
N GLN A 106 18.80 3.85 -2.74
CA GLN A 106 19.63 4.50 -3.74
C GLN A 106 19.49 3.79 -5.08
N ARG A 107 19.38 4.55 -6.17
CA ARG A 107 19.52 3.97 -7.51
C ARG A 107 20.97 3.56 -7.74
N GLU A 108 21.20 2.33 -8.14
CA GLU A 108 22.54 1.83 -8.43
C GLU A 108 23.14 2.48 -9.67
N MET A 109 22.29 2.80 -10.66
CA MET A 109 22.72 3.42 -11.92
C MET A 109 21.77 4.54 -12.31
N ALA A 110 22.32 5.65 -12.80
CA ALA A 110 21.54 6.70 -13.44
C ALA A 110 20.84 6.17 -14.70
N GLY A 111 19.70 6.75 -15.07
CA GLY A 111 18.89 6.26 -16.19
C GLY A 111 19.63 6.28 -17.54
N ASP A 112 20.55 7.23 -17.72
CA ASP A 112 21.41 7.38 -18.89
C ASP A 112 22.52 6.32 -18.99
N GLN A 113 22.86 5.69 -17.86
CA GLN A 113 23.83 4.58 -17.79
C GLN A 113 23.21 3.21 -18.04
N ARG A 114 21.88 3.13 -18.11
CA ARG A 114 21.18 1.88 -18.41
C ARG A 114 21.17 1.64 -19.90
N ARG A 115 21.94 0.67 -20.32
CA ARG A 115 21.94 0.20 -21.70
C ARG A 115 20.62 -0.50 -21.98
N GLY A 116 19.90 -0.06 -23.02
CA GLY A 116 18.75 -0.77 -23.55
C GLY A 116 19.17 -2.01 -24.35
N PHE A 117 18.21 -2.71 -24.92
CA PHE A 117 18.47 -3.82 -25.82
C PHE A 117 19.14 -3.31 -27.11
N ASP A 118 20.11 -4.07 -27.63
CA ASP A 118 20.79 -3.77 -28.88
C ASP A 118 20.89 -5.01 -29.77
N ILE A 119 21.58 -4.89 -30.93
CA ILE A 119 21.70 -5.97 -31.91
C ILE A 119 22.45 -7.19 -31.39
N SER A 120 23.13 -7.08 -30.25
CA SER A 120 23.84 -8.25 -29.64
C SER A 120 22.91 -9.02 -28.67
N ASP A 121 21.72 -8.53 -28.40
CA ASP A 121 20.79 -9.19 -27.50
C ASP A 121 19.86 -10.13 -28.26
N VAL A 122 19.53 -11.25 -27.64
CA VAL A 122 18.53 -12.19 -28.12
C VAL A 122 17.31 -12.13 -27.18
N LEU A 123 16.17 -11.73 -27.73
CA LEU A 123 14.90 -11.68 -27.00
C LEU A 123 14.07 -12.93 -27.35
N TYR A 124 13.66 -13.67 -26.33
CA TYR A 124 12.76 -14.80 -26.46
C TYR A 124 11.48 -14.58 -25.68
N LEU A 125 10.36 -14.50 -26.41
CA LEU A 125 9.03 -14.37 -25.82
C LEU A 125 8.44 -15.76 -25.54
N LEU A 126 8.27 -16.07 -24.26
CA LEU A 126 7.57 -17.27 -23.79
C LEU A 126 6.13 -16.90 -23.41
N MET A 127 5.16 -17.58 -24.00
CA MET A 127 3.74 -17.48 -23.63
C MET A 127 3.31 -18.82 -23.01
N PRO A 128 3.37 -18.98 -21.67
CA PRO A 128 3.11 -20.27 -21.01
C PRO A 128 1.74 -20.86 -21.29
N ASP A 129 0.75 -20.02 -21.54
CA ASP A 129 -0.63 -20.40 -21.89
C ASP A 129 -0.75 -21.08 -23.27
N ARG A 130 0.28 -20.94 -24.13
CA ARG A 130 0.31 -21.54 -25.47
C ARG A 130 1.10 -22.84 -25.55
N PHE A 131 1.70 -23.29 -24.46
CA PHE A 131 2.39 -24.54 -24.38
C PHE A 131 1.47 -25.68 -23.96
N ALA A 132 1.75 -26.89 -24.48
CA ALA A 132 1.05 -28.08 -24.03
C ALA A 132 1.33 -28.33 -22.54
N GLN A 133 0.29 -28.68 -21.80
CA GLN A 133 0.42 -29.09 -20.40
C GLN A 133 1.16 -30.42 -20.33
N GLY A 134 2.21 -30.46 -19.50
CA GLY A 134 2.91 -31.72 -19.21
C GLY A 134 2.08 -32.66 -18.31
N ALA A 135 2.50 -33.92 -18.29
CA ALA A 135 1.91 -34.89 -17.36
C ALA A 135 2.08 -34.43 -15.91
N GLY A 136 1.00 -34.48 -15.10
CA GLY A 136 1.00 -34.04 -13.70
C GLY A 136 0.49 -32.63 -13.45
N HIS A 137 -0.04 -31.95 -14.46
CA HIS A 137 -0.73 -30.68 -14.28
C HIS A 137 -1.99 -30.87 -13.42
N LYS A 138 -2.14 -30.02 -12.38
CA LYS A 138 -3.39 -29.94 -11.63
C LYS A 138 -4.47 -29.36 -12.55
N PRO A 139 -5.67 -29.97 -12.64
CA PRO A 139 -6.77 -29.37 -13.40
C PRO A 139 -7.02 -27.94 -12.88
N ALA A 140 -7.35 -27.03 -13.78
CA ALA A 140 -7.79 -25.70 -13.42
C ALA A 140 -8.91 -25.84 -12.38
N GLY A 141 -8.78 -25.16 -11.25
CA GLY A 141 -9.79 -25.19 -10.20
C GLY A 141 -11.16 -24.85 -10.77
N GLU A 142 -12.21 -25.46 -10.22
CA GLU A 142 -13.60 -25.16 -10.55
C GLU A 142 -13.80 -23.63 -10.48
N GLY A 143 -14.13 -23.01 -11.61
CA GLY A 143 -14.36 -21.56 -11.71
C GLY A 143 -13.71 -20.86 -12.91
N TYR A 144 -12.74 -21.47 -13.58
CA TYR A 144 -12.25 -20.95 -14.85
C TYR A 144 -13.06 -21.52 -16.01
N ALA A 145 -14.15 -20.83 -16.39
CA ALA A 145 -14.81 -21.10 -17.66
C ALA A 145 -13.83 -20.77 -18.80
N ARG A 146 -13.57 -21.72 -19.68
CA ARG A 146 -12.95 -21.43 -20.96
C ARG A 146 -13.95 -20.59 -21.77
N LEU A 147 -13.58 -19.33 -22.05
CA LEU A 147 -14.26 -18.52 -23.04
C LEU A 147 -13.93 -19.06 -24.41
#